data_4a24bf94e50d76d6746f3803dc790e0c
#
_entry.id   4a24bf94e50d76d6746f3803dc790e0c
#
_cell.length_a   1.000
_cell.length_b   1.000
_cell.length_c   1.000
_cell.angle_alpha   90.00
_cell.angle_beta   90.00
_cell.angle_gamma   90.00
#
_symmetry.space_group_name_H-M   'P 1'
#
loop_
_entity.id
_entity.type
_entity.pdbx_description
1 polymer ?
#
loop_
_entity_poly.entity_id
_entity_poly.type
_entity_poly.pdbx_seq_one_letter_code
_entity_poly.pdbx_strand_id
1 'polypeptide(L)'
;HEECVIVPLSSQNISVTTNHGEFHLQGREGVFAAVTDWLYLPNGSSASLVADSGEVAVCTARAQSDFPACYTPAQNVPVEVRGGGKASRQVTNIATPDSFKGARKINVCEVITPGGNWSSWPPHRHDGIDGCIATNEEIYYFRIGREESLHGDPVGLGTFHVYTIDGSVDESVTVKDGDAYLVPQGYHGPTIAPPE
;
A
#
# COMPACT_ATOMS: atom_id res chain seq x y z
N HIS A 1 2.82 21.19 1.77
CA HIS A 1 1.95 20.95 2.94
C HIS A 1 1.43 19.51 2.98
N GLU A 2 2.32 18.52 2.76
CA GLU A 2 2.01 17.09 2.77
C GLU A 2 2.95 16.37 3.73
N GLU A 3 2.46 15.42 4.48
CA GLU A 3 3.26 14.40 5.12
C GLU A 3 3.50 13.26 4.12
N CYS A 4 4.58 12.51 4.30
CA CYS A 4 5.04 11.52 3.34
C CYS A 4 5.51 10.24 4.03
N VAL A 5 5.23 9.11 3.41
CA VAL A 5 5.81 7.80 3.75
C VAL A 5 6.52 7.26 2.52
N ILE A 6 7.81 6.98 2.68
CA ILE A 6 8.67 6.41 1.63
C ILE A 6 8.80 4.91 1.91
N VAL A 7 8.39 4.10 0.93
CA VAL A 7 8.35 2.64 1.03
C VAL A 7 9.10 2.01 -0.14
N PRO A 8 10.21 1.30 0.09
CA PRO A 8 10.86 0.52 -0.95
C PRO A 8 9.94 -0.59 -1.49
N LEU A 9 9.76 -0.65 -2.81
CA LEU A 9 9.01 -1.72 -3.48
C LEU A 9 9.94 -2.80 -4.02
N SER A 10 10.94 -2.40 -4.79
CA SER A 10 11.95 -3.30 -5.38
C SER A 10 13.32 -2.65 -5.45
N SER A 11 13.65 -1.82 -4.48
CA SER A 11 14.91 -1.09 -4.41
C SER A 11 15.64 -1.39 -3.10
N GLN A 12 16.96 -1.39 -3.13
CA GLN A 12 17.84 -1.65 -2.00
C GLN A 12 18.86 -0.54 -1.86
N ASN A 13 19.47 -0.42 -0.66
CA ASN A 13 20.53 0.53 -0.36
C ASN A 13 20.20 1.98 -0.74
N ILE A 14 19.02 2.44 -0.31
CA ILE A 14 18.50 3.75 -0.66
C ILE A 14 19.02 4.80 0.32
N SER A 15 19.76 5.78 -0.20
CA SER A 15 20.16 6.97 0.57
C SER A 15 19.13 8.07 0.40
N VAL A 16 18.64 8.61 1.51
CA VAL A 16 17.66 9.70 1.53
C VAL A 16 18.23 10.88 2.29
N THR A 17 18.56 11.94 1.57
CA THR A 17 19.01 13.21 2.14
C THR A 17 17.84 14.16 2.28
N THR A 18 17.62 14.69 3.48
CA THR A 18 16.49 15.57 3.79
C THR A 18 16.94 16.80 4.57
N ASN A 19 16.05 17.80 4.71
CA ASN A 19 16.26 18.91 5.64
C ASN A 19 16.17 18.50 7.12
N HIS A 20 15.86 17.22 7.42
CA HIS A 20 15.86 16.64 8.77
C HIS A 20 17.08 15.74 9.04
N GLY A 21 17.98 15.60 8.08
CA GLY A 21 19.16 14.73 8.15
C GLY A 21 19.20 13.69 7.04
N GLU A 22 20.13 12.76 7.19
CA GLU A 22 20.35 11.67 6.24
C GLU A 22 19.80 10.37 6.83
N PHE A 23 19.14 9.59 5.96
CA PHE A 23 18.59 8.28 6.29
C PHE A 23 19.08 7.26 5.27
N HIS A 24 19.19 6.03 5.72
CA HIS A 24 19.52 4.90 4.85
C HIS A 24 18.49 3.81 5.02
N LEU A 25 17.79 3.47 3.92
CA LEU A 25 16.86 2.37 3.89
C LEU A 25 17.54 1.17 3.25
N GLN A 26 17.44 0.01 3.91
CA GLN A 26 17.97 -1.24 3.37
C GLN A 26 17.17 -1.69 2.16
N GLY A 27 15.84 -1.51 2.24
CA GLY A 27 14.93 -1.90 1.19
C GLY A 27 14.79 -3.42 1.03
N ARG A 28 14.33 -3.82 -0.15
CA ARG A 28 14.10 -5.24 -0.50
C ARG A 28 14.23 -5.47 -2.00
N GLU A 29 14.40 -6.72 -2.40
CA GLU A 29 14.45 -7.12 -3.82
C GLU A 29 13.08 -6.99 -4.50
N GLY A 30 11.99 -7.16 -3.74
CA GLY A 30 10.63 -7.07 -4.24
C GLY A 30 9.60 -7.22 -3.14
N VAL A 31 8.37 -6.82 -3.43
CA VAL A 31 7.25 -6.83 -2.46
C VAL A 31 6.92 -8.24 -1.95
N PHE A 32 7.20 -9.27 -2.74
CA PHE A 32 6.97 -10.66 -2.36
C PHE A 32 8.19 -11.32 -1.67
N ALA A 33 9.35 -10.64 -1.67
CA ALA A 33 10.58 -11.22 -1.11
C ALA A 33 10.67 -11.03 0.41
N ALA A 34 10.31 -9.86 0.91
CA ALA A 34 10.45 -9.54 2.33
C ALA A 34 9.59 -8.34 2.75
N VAL A 35 9.37 -8.21 4.05
CA VAL A 35 8.93 -6.96 4.68
C VAL A 35 10.03 -5.92 4.54
N THR A 36 9.68 -4.66 4.33
CA THR A 36 10.64 -3.57 4.15
C THR A 36 10.63 -2.60 5.32
N ASP A 37 11.75 -1.92 5.49
CA ASP A 37 11.85 -0.69 6.26
C ASP A 37 11.19 0.48 5.52
N TRP A 38 10.96 1.59 6.22
CA TRP A 38 10.32 2.76 5.64
C TRP A 38 10.68 4.05 6.38
N LEU A 39 10.44 5.19 5.75
CA LEU A 39 10.73 6.51 6.29
C LEU A 39 9.49 7.40 6.27
N TYR A 40 9.16 7.97 7.42
CA TYR A 40 8.16 9.05 7.54
C TYR A 40 8.84 10.41 7.47
N LEU A 41 8.27 11.31 6.70
CA LEU A 41 8.67 12.72 6.62
C LEU A 41 7.46 13.63 6.90
N PRO A 42 7.57 14.59 7.83
CA PRO A 42 6.50 15.56 8.11
C PRO A 42 6.33 16.54 6.96
N ASN A 43 5.24 17.30 7.00
CA ASN A 43 5.02 18.40 6.05
C ASN A 43 6.17 19.44 6.12
N GLY A 44 6.50 20.02 4.98
CA GLY A 44 7.63 20.95 4.84
C GLY A 44 8.99 20.26 4.68
N SER A 45 9.00 18.95 4.54
CA SER A 45 10.20 18.21 4.21
C SER A 45 10.57 18.38 2.74
N SER A 46 11.88 18.35 2.49
CA SER A 46 12.45 18.16 1.17
C SER A 46 13.32 16.91 1.22
N ALA A 47 13.26 16.09 0.19
CA ALA A 47 14.02 14.85 0.14
C ALA A 47 14.65 14.63 -1.25
N SER A 48 15.86 14.10 -1.24
CA SER A 48 16.54 13.55 -2.41
C SER A 48 16.83 12.09 -2.15
N LEU A 49 16.35 11.23 -3.04
CA LEU A 49 16.53 9.79 -2.97
C LEU A 49 17.54 9.35 -4.01
N VAL A 50 18.48 8.51 -3.61
CA VAL A 50 19.46 7.89 -4.49
C VAL A 50 19.48 6.39 -4.21
N ALA A 51 19.29 5.60 -5.25
CA ALA A 51 19.39 4.15 -5.25
C ALA A 51 19.97 3.68 -6.58
N ASP A 52 20.54 2.48 -6.61
CA ASP A 52 21.15 1.96 -7.83
C ASP A 52 20.08 1.60 -8.89
N SER A 53 18.95 1.04 -8.45
CA SER A 53 17.86 0.60 -9.31
C SER A 53 16.59 0.31 -8.50
N GLY A 54 15.50 0.02 -9.21
CA GLY A 54 14.25 -0.46 -8.64
C GLY A 54 13.21 0.64 -8.43
N GLU A 55 12.22 0.34 -7.61
CA GLU A 55 11.05 1.19 -7.38
C GLU A 55 10.88 1.52 -5.89
N VAL A 56 10.44 2.73 -5.65
CA VAL A 56 10.10 3.25 -4.32
C VAL A 56 8.73 3.93 -4.43
N ALA A 57 7.80 3.57 -3.54
CA ALA A 57 6.55 4.30 -3.39
C ALA A 57 6.78 5.52 -2.50
N VAL A 58 6.30 6.68 -2.97
CA VAL A 58 6.25 7.93 -2.21
C VAL A 58 4.78 8.27 -1.98
N CYS A 59 4.28 7.86 -0.83
CA CYS A 59 2.89 8.07 -0.45
C CYS A 59 2.75 9.40 0.27
N THR A 60 1.83 10.26 -0.15
CA THR A 60 1.65 11.58 0.47
C THR A 60 0.20 11.84 0.85
N ALA A 61 -0.01 12.62 1.90
CA ALA A 61 -1.30 13.15 2.29
C ALA A 61 -1.18 14.59 2.78
N ARG A 62 -2.17 15.43 2.43
CA ARG A 62 -2.21 16.81 2.92
C ARG A 62 -2.47 16.84 4.43
N ALA A 63 -1.47 17.22 5.18
CA ALA A 63 -1.55 17.30 6.63
C ALA A 63 -0.60 18.36 7.17
N GLN A 64 -0.87 18.76 8.42
CA GLN A 64 0.10 19.46 9.25
C GLN A 64 0.52 18.51 10.37
N SER A 65 1.80 18.21 10.45
CA SER A 65 2.36 17.31 11.44
C SER A 65 3.57 17.94 12.12
N ASP A 66 3.58 17.89 13.43
CA ASP A 66 4.72 18.28 14.28
C ASP A 66 5.61 17.09 14.63
N PHE A 67 5.27 15.90 14.12
CA PHE A 67 6.04 14.70 14.38
C PHE A 67 7.37 14.74 13.61
N PRO A 68 8.49 14.36 14.22
CA PRO A 68 9.77 14.39 13.54
C PRO A 68 9.86 13.33 12.41
N ALA A 69 10.79 13.55 11.48
CA ALA A 69 11.15 12.50 10.54
C ALA A 69 11.56 11.23 11.29
N CYS A 70 11.07 10.08 10.85
CA CYS A 70 11.21 8.83 11.59
C CYS A 70 11.45 7.64 10.66
N TYR A 71 12.60 6.99 10.82
CA TYR A 71 12.93 5.73 10.17
C TYR A 71 12.42 4.55 11.01
N THR A 72 11.79 3.58 10.35
CA THR A 72 11.34 2.34 10.97
C THR A 72 11.99 1.16 10.28
N PRO A 73 12.81 0.39 10.99
CA PRO A 73 13.45 -0.82 10.43
C PRO A 73 12.44 -1.94 10.21
N ALA A 74 12.68 -2.80 9.23
CA ALA A 74 11.77 -3.85 8.79
C ALA A 74 11.30 -4.77 9.93
N GLN A 75 12.19 -5.11 10.87
CA GLN A 75 11.84 -5.97 12.02
C GLN A 75 10.85 -5.34 12.99
N ASN A 76 10.62 -4.03 12.92
CA ASN A 76 9.67 -3.31 13.77
C ASN A 76 8.33 -3.08 13.07
N VAL A 77 8.20 -3.49 11.82
CA VAL A 77 6.95 -3.35 11.06
C VAL A 77 6.01 -4.50 11.41
N PRO A 78 4.82 -4.21 11.98
CA PRO A 78 3.89 -5.27 12.36
C PRO A 78 3.30 -5.98 11.13
N VAL A 79 3.30 -7.31 11.20
CA VAL A 79 2.72 -8.19 10.18
C VAL A 79 1.67 -9.07 10.83
N GLU A 80 0.53 -9.20 10.20
CA GLU A 80 -0.56 -10.05 10.67
C GLU A 80 -1.19 -10.84 9.52
N VAL A 81 -1.84 -11.95 9.83
CA VAL A 81 -2.70 -12.68 8.90
C VAL A 81 -4.14 -12.35 9.25
N ARG A 82 -4.87 -11.80 8.30
CA ARG A 82 -6.30 -11.48 8.42
C ARG A 82 -7.15 -12.45 7.61
N GLY A 83 -8.38 -12.66 8.09
CA GLY A 83 -9.37 -13.54 7.46
C GLY A 83 -9.15 -15.02 7.75
N GLY A 84 -9.83 -15.87 6.99
CA GLY A 84 -9.76 -17.32 7.10
C GLY A 84 -10.08 -18.00 5.77
N GLY A 85 -9.57 -19.21 5.57
CA GLY A 85 -9.74 -19.95 4.31
C GLY A 85 -9.29 -19.13 3.10
N LYS A 86 -10.16 -19.04 2.09
CA LYS A 86 -9.89 -18.28 0.86
C LYS A 86 -9.91 -16.75 1.04
N ALA A 87 -10.25 -16.25 2.23
CA ALA A 87 -10.12 -14.84 2.57
C ALA A 87 -8.85 -14.54 3.41
N SER A 88 -7.95 -15.49 3.57
CA SER A 88 -6.68 -15.28 4.27
C SER A 88 -5.73 -14.45 3.42
N ARG A 89 -5.16 -13.39 4.04
CA ARG A 89 -4.15 -12.53 3.44
C ARG A 89 -3.18 -12.04 4.51
N GLN A 90 -1.95 -11.75 4.13
CA GLN A 90 -1.00 -11.06 4.98
C GLN A 90 -1.25 -9.56 4.91
N VAL A 91 -1.21 -8.89 6.05
CA VAL A 91 -1.24 -7.42 6.13
C VAL A 91 0.00 -6.94 6.84
N THR A 92 0.77 -6.11 6.16
CA THR A 92 1.94 -5.42 6.69
C THR A 92 1.53 -3.99 7.04
N ASN A 93 1.46 -3.69 8.33
CA ASN A 93 0.99 -2.39 8.84
C ASN A 93 2.15 -1.39 8.86
N ILE A 94 2.42 -0.71 7.74
CA ILE A 94 3.56 0.20 7.57
C ILE A 94 3.33 1.47 8.41
N ALA A 95 2.39 2.30 8.03
CA ALA A 95 2.06 3.54 8.75
C ALA A 95 0.55 3.62 8.98
N THR A 96 0.00 2.59 9.65
CA THR A 96 -1.42 2.57 10.05
C THR A 96 -1.61 3.25 11.40
N PRO A 97 -2.83 3.66 11.77
CA PRO A 97 -3.10 4.28 13.06
C PRO A 97 -2.66 3.46 14.27
N ASP A 98 -2.56 2.14 14.14
CA ASP A 98 -2.12 1.24 15.22
C ASP A 98 -0.61 1.05 15.25
N SER A 99 0.06 1.08 14.09
CA SER A 99 1.50 0.85 13.99
C SER A 99 2.34 2.12 14.13
N PHE A 100 1.81 3.28 13.72
CA PHE A 100 2.54 4.54 13.73
C PHE A 100 1.65 5.74 14.13
N LYS A 101 1.94 6.34 15.28
CA LYS A 101 1.16 7.45 15.84
C LYS A 101 1.60 8.84 15.34
N GLY A 102 2.67 8.91 14.54
CA GLY A 102 3.21 10.17 14.02
C GLY A 102 2.44 10.72 12.83
N ALA A 103 1.81 9.86 12.05
CA ALA A 103 0.98 10.26 10.93
C ALA A 103 -0.31 10.97 11.38
N ARG A 104 -0.74 11.96 10.63
CA ARG A 104 -1.97 12.72 10.89
C ARG A 104 -3.12 12.34 9.96
N LYS A 105 -2.80 12.07 8.71
CA LYS A 105 -3.78 11.78 7.66
C LYS A 105 -3.42 10.55 6.83
N ILE A 106 -2.12 10.34 6.62
CA ILE A 106 -1.66 9.22 5.80
C ILE A 106 -1.82 7.90 6.56
N ASN A 107 -2.29 6.90 5.83
CA ASN A 107 -2.41 5.51 6.29
C ASN A 107 -1.85 4.62 5.18
N VAL A 108 -0.82 3.84 5.49
CA VAL A 108 -0.14 2.97 4.52
C VAL A 108 -0.07 1.55 5.06
N CYS A 109 -0.59 0.62 4.28
CA CYS A 109 -0.40 -0.81 4.54
C CYS A 109 -0.13 -1.55 3.23
N GLU A 110 0.44 -2.72 3.34
CA GLU A 110 0.64 -3.64 2.23
C GLU A 110 -0.16 -4.91 2.49
N VAL A 111 -0.89 -5.38 1.49
CA VAL A 111 -1.71 -6.58 1.59
C VAL A 111 -1.24 -7.60 0.55
N ILE A 112 -0.70 -8.73 1.02
CA ILE A 112 -0.32 -9.85 0.15
C ILE A 112 -1.44 -10.87 0.18
N THR A 113 -2.07 -11.05 -0.97
CA THR A 113 -3.16 -12.00 -1.19
C THR A 113 -2.62 -13.20 -1.95
N PRO A 114 -2.53 -14.38 -1.33
CA PRO A 114 -2.11 -15.61 -2.03
C PRO A 114 -2.98 -15.94 -3.23
N GLY A 115 -2.44 -16.65 -4.19
CA GLY A 115 -3.16 -17.08 -5.38
C GLY A 115 -4.49 -17.76 -5.06
N GLY A 116 -5.53 -17.43 -5.82
CA GLY A 116 -6.91 -17.91 -5.61
C GLY A 116 -7.60 -17.41 -4.34
N ASN A 117 -6.97 -16.52 -3.57
CA ASN A 117 -7.56 -15.93 -2.38
C ASN A 117 -8.18 -14.56 -2.66
N TRP A 118 -8.98 -14.10 -1.71
CA TRP A 118 -9.72 -12.84 -1.74
C TRP A 118 -9.24 -11.94 -0.62
N SER A 119 -8.98 -10.68 -0.92
CA SER A 119 -8.77 -9.61 0.08
C SER A 119 -9.84 -8.54 -0.04
N SER A 120 -9.81 -7.54 0.86
CA SER A 120 -10.92 -6.60 1.03
C SER A 120 -12.27 -7.32 1.14
N TRP A 121 -12.27 -8.42 1.89
CA TRP A 121 -13.46 -9.24 2.12
C TRP A 121 -13.80 -9.32 3.62
N PRO A 122 -15.06 -9.04 4.02
CA PRO A 122 -16.15 -8.55 3.15
C PRO A 122 -15.85 -7.15 2.58
N PRO A 123 -16.53 -6.75 1.48
CA PRO A 123 -16.46 -5.39 0.98
C PRO A 123 -16.77 -4.38 2.08
N HIS A 124 -16.03 -3.29 2.12
CA HIS A 124 -16.20 -2.24 3.12
C HIS A 124 -16.03 -0.86 2.49
N ARG A 125 -16.43 0.19 3.22
CA ARG A 125 -16.31 1.57 2.77
C ARG A 125 -15.88 2.48 3.93
N HIS A 126 -15.29 3.61 3.56
CA HIS A 126 -14.91 4.67 4.49
C HIS A 126 -14.99 6.04 3.77
N ASP A 127 -16.17 6.32 3.23
CA ASP A 127 -16.47 7.50 2.41
C ASP A 127 -17.22 8.61 3.18
N GLY A 128 -17.59 8.37 4.42
CA GLY A 128 -18.33 9.33 5.23
C GLY A 128 -19.82 9.49 4.83
N ILE A 129 -20.34 8.64 3.95
CA ILE A 129 -21.70 8.74 3.42
C ILE A 129 -22.63 7.78 4.16
N ASP A 130 -23.91 8.13 4.31
CA ASP A 130 -24.99 7.28 4.82
C ASP A 130 -24.63 6.47 6.09
N GLY A 131 -24.14 7.16 7.12
CA GLY A 131 -23.80 6.56 8.41
C GLY A 131 -22.43 5.91 8.49
N CYS A 132 -21.63 5.93 7.44
CA CYS A 132 -20.22 5.62 7.54
C CYS A 132 -19.47 6.75 8.27
N ILE A 133 -18.89 6.43 9.44
CA ILE A 133 -18.20 7.43 10.28
C ILE A 133 -16.76 7.66 9.87
N ALA A 134 -16.18 6.76 9.08
CA ALA A 134 -14.81 6.89 8.58
C ALA A 134 -14.81 7.65 7.25
N THR A 135 -13.85 8.56 7.09
CA THR A 135 -13.67 9.30 5.84
C THR A 135 -12.20 9.23 5.47
N ASN A 136 -11.88 8.37 4.52
CA ASN A 136 -10.55 8.22 3.93
C ASN A 136 -10.69 8.11 2.42
N GLU A 137 -9.88 8.83 1.69
CA GLU A 137 -9.60 8.54 0.29
C GLU A 137 -8.63 7.37 0.23
N GLU A 138 -8.78 6.49 -0.74
CA GLU A 138 -7.90 5.33 -0.88
C GLU A 138 -7.37 5.18 -2.30
N ILE A 139 -6.10 4.78 -2.38
CA ILE A 139 -5.43 4.43 -3.62
C ILE A 139 -4.89 3.02 -3.46
N TYR A 140 -5.28 2.14 -4.37
CA TYR A 140 -4.65 0.84 -4.56
C TYR A 140 -3.55 0.94 -5.59
N TYR A 141 -2.36 0.44 -5.25
CA TYR A 141 -1.28 0.19 -6.20
C TYR A 141 -1.03 -1.31 -6.25
N PHE A 142 -1.27 -1.90 -7.40
CA PHE A 142 -1.24 -3.35 -7.56
C PHE A 142 0.14 -3.85 -7.99
N ARG A 143 0.63 -4.83 -7.26
CA ARG A 143 1.76 -5.65 -7.66
C ARG A 143 1.28 -7.09 -7.78
N ILE A 144 1.57 -7.70 -8.91
CA ILE A 144 1.11 -9.06 -9.20
C ILE A 144 2.31 -9.95 -9.41
N GLY A 145 2.37 -11.05 -8.65
CA GLY A 145 3.40 -12.07 -8.82
C GLY A 145 3.34 -12.61 -10.23
N ARG A 146 4.50 -12.78 -10.85
CA ARG A 146 4.62 -13.31 -12.20
C ARG A 146 4.83 -14.81 -12.12
N GLU A 147 3.89 -15.58 -12.62
CA GLU A 147 4.21 -16.92 -13.09
C GLU A 147 4.82 -16.80 -14.51
N GLU A 148 5.90 -17.54 -14.74
CA GLU A 148 6.38 -17.74 -16.10
C GLU A 148 5.31 -18.54 -16.83
N SER A 149 4.63 -17.91 -17.78
CA SER A 149 3.72 -18.64 -18.66
C SER A 149 4.50 -19.73 -19.39
N LEU A 150 3.81 -20.78 -19.86
CA LEU A 150 4.41 -21.84 -20.69
C LEU A 150 5.10 -21.29 -21.96
N HIS A 151 4.94 -20.01 -22.25
CA HIS A 151 5.52 -19.32 -23.42
C HIS A 151 6.45 -18.15 -23.02
N GLY A 152 6.79 -18.01 -21.73
CA GLY A 152 7.72 -16.99 -21.25
C GLY A 152 7.14 -15.59 -21.07
N ASP A 153 5.86 -15.36 -21.36
CA ASP A 153 5.21 -14.07 -21.14
C ASP A 153 4.64 -13.99 -19.71
N PRO A 154 4.98 -12.96 -18.93
CA PRO A 154 4.43 -12.78 -17.59
C PRO A 154 2.92 -12.48 -17.69
N VAL A 155 2.08 -13.38 -17.20
CA VAL A 155 0.62 -13.23 -17.20
C VAL A 155 0.13 -13.18 -15.74
N GLY A 156 0.28 -12.03 -15.10
CA GLY A 156 -0.34 -11.79 -13.81
C GLY A 156 -1.50 -10.81 -13.96
N LEU A 157 -2.68 -11.19 -13.50
CA LEU A 157 -3.83 -10.31 -13.42
C LEU A 157 -4.65 -10.60 -12.17
N GLY A 158 -5.30 -9.59 -11.63
CA GLY A 158 -6.28 -9.73 -10.55
C GLY A 158 -7.61 -9.10 -10.94
N THR A 159 -8.59 -9.22 -10.06
CA THR A 159 -9.87 -8.52 -10.22
C THR A 159 -10.13 -7.66 -8.99
N PHE A 160 -10.63 -6.46 -9.22
CA PHE A 160 -11.03 -5.52 -8.17
C PHE A 160 -12.41 -4.99 -8.43
N HIS A 161 -13.26 -4.93 -7.39
CA HIS A 161 -14.64 -4.47 -7.49
C HIS A 161 -14.89 -3.26 -6.60
N VAL A 162 -15.57 -2.25 -7.16
CA VAL A 162 -16.02 -1.03 -6.46
C VAL A 162 -17.48 -0.78 -6.81
N TYR A 163 -18.31 -0.48 -5.81
CA TYR A 163 -19.73 -0.20 -6.03
C TYR A 163 -20.32 0.74 -4.97
N THR A 164 -21.36 1.47 -5.35
CA THR A 164 -22.13 2.32 -4.45
C THR A 164 -23.51 1.74 -4.19
N ILE A 165 -24.15 2.13 -3.05
CA ILE A 165 -25.48 1.64 -2.69
C ILE A 165 -26.54 2.06 -3.72
N ASP A 166 -26.40 3.26 -4.25
CA ASP A 166 -27.32 3.83 -5.25
C ASP A 166 -27.07 3.31 -6.68
N GLY A 167 -26.03 2.50 -6.86
CA GLY A 167 -25.65 1.95 -8.16
C GLY A 167 -25.07 2.97 -9.14
N SER A 168 -24.69 4.17 -8.68
CA SER A 168 -24.02 5.16 -9.53
C SER A 168 -22.61 4.74 -9.96
N VAL A 169 -21.98 3.88 -9.16
CA VAL A 169 -20.73 3.18 -9.48
C VAL A 169 -20.97 1.69 -9.27
N ASP A 170 -20.61 0.87 -10.24
CA ASP A 170 -20.58 -0.58 -10.15
C ASP A 170 -19.57 -1.10 -11.17
N GLU A 171 -18.31 -1.21 -10.75
CA GLU A 171 -17.18 -1.50 -11.61
C GLU A 171 -16.44 -2.74 -11.13
N SER A 172 -16.28 -3.72 -12.03
CA SER A 172 -15.36 -4.83 -11.86
C SER A 172 -14.24 -4.68 -12.88
N VAL A 173 -13.05 -4.42 -12.39
CA VAL A 173 -11.89 -4.16 -13.26
C VAL A 173 -10.87 -5.28 -13.16
N THR A 174 -10.24 -5.59 -14.30
CA THR A 174 -9.04 -6.41 -14.33
C THR A 174 -7.84 -5.51 -14.05
N VAL A 175 -7.06 -5.85 -13.03
CA VAL A 175 -5.84 -5.13 -12.66
C VAL A 175 -4.60 -5.93 -13.01
N LYS A 176 -3.53 -5.24 -13.38
CA LYS A 176 -2.24 -5.79 -13.76
C LYS A 176 -1.14 -5.26 -12.84
N ASP A 177 0.05 -5.83 -12.94
CA ASP A 177 1.24 -5.35 -12.22
C ASP A 177 1.53 -3.89 -12.60
N GLY A 178 1.64 -3.02 -11.59
CA GLY A 178 1.87 -1.59 -11.74
C GLY A 178 0.61 -0.73 -11.95
N ASP A 179 -0.58 -1.33 -12.00
CA ASP A 179 -1.81 -0.55 -12.09
C ASP A 179 -2.12 0.16 -10.76
N ALA A 180 -2.70 1.35 -10.86
CA ALA A 180 -3.25 2.09 -9.74
C ALA A 180 -4.76 2.31 -9.91
N TYR A 181 -5.52 2.15 -8.83
CA TYR A 181 -6.95 2.43 -8.80
C TYR A 181 -7.27 3.41 -7.68
N LEU A 182 -7.99 4.47 -8.01
CA LEU A 182 -8.47 5.47 -7.06
C LEU A 182 -9.87 5.09 -6.60
N VAL A 183 -10.08 4.94 -5.29
CA VAL A 183 -11.40 4.69 -4.70
C VAL A 183 -11.97 6.01 -4.20
N PRO A 184 -12.85 6.69 -4.99
CA PRO A 184 -13.36 8.00 -4.60
C PRO A 184 -14.46 7.89 -3.54
N GLN A 185 -15.26 6.82 -3.60
CA GLN A 185 -16.38 6.56 -2.68
C GLN A 185 -16.91 5.14 -2.86
N GLY A 186 -17.78 4.71 -1.94
CA GLY A 186 -18.50 3.45 -2.02
C GLY A 186 -17.75 2.26 -1.42
N TYR A 187 -18.37 1.10 -1.58
CA TYR A 187 -17.76 -0.16 -1.18
C TYR A 187 -16.66 -0.55 -2.14
N HIS A 188 -15.56 -1.04 -1.62
CA HIS A 188 -14.48 -1.62 -2.38
C HIS A 188 -14.12 -3.01 -1.85
N GLY A 189 -13.76 -3.87 -2.77
CA GLY A 189 -13.60 -5.30 -2.59
C GLY A 189 -14.76 -6.10 -3.20
N PRO A 190 -14.53 -7.38 -3.44
CA PRO A 190 -13.27 -8.06 -3.20
C PRO A 190 -12.14 -7.66 -4.14
N THR A 191 -10.90 -7.81 -3.68
CA THR A 191 -9.74 -7.94 -4.54
C THR A 191 -9.43 -9.43 -4.65
N ILE A 192 -9.36 -9.96 -5.85
CA ILE A 192 -9.21 -11.39 -6.10
C ILE A 192 -7.87 -11.63 -6.80
N ALA A 193 -7.03 -12.43 -6.16
CA ALA A 193 -5.77 -12.88 -6.76
C ALA A 193 -6.04 -13.99 -7.78
N PRO A 194 -5.27 -14.06 -8.88
CA PRO A 194 -5.39 -15.17 -9.83
C PRO A 194 -5.09 -16.49 -9.13
N PRO A 195 -5.55 -17.62 -9.66
CA PRO A 195 -5.10 -18.92 -9.18
C PRO A 195 -3.59 -19.08 -9.43
N GLU A 196 -2.93 -19.85 -8.57
CA GLU A 196 -1.55 -20.31 -8.77
C GLU A 196 -1.47 -21.38 -9.87
#